data_6fe60ec067fff19c3ffb6d7739841397
#
_entry.id   6fe60ec067fff19c3ffb6d7739841397
#
_cell.length_a   1.000
_cell.length_b   1.000
_cell.length_c   1.000
_cell.angle_alpha   90.00
_cell.angle_beta   90.00
_cell.angle_gamma   90.00
#
_symmetry.space_group_name_H-M   'P 1'
#
loop_
_entity.id
_entity.type
_entity.pdbx_description
1 polymer ?
#
loop_
_entity_poly.entity_id
_entity_poly.type
_entity_poly.pdbx_seq_one_letter_code
_entity_poly.pdbx_strand_id
1 'polypeptide(L)'
;MGLQHSLDSGLNHSTVIELSPDKYVPLRDYAMISKSLIFYEDDVTDYDLREKIFSSMDDNGHILGWGPDEHGNVSLASKYGVNMVASDWSYNLSVLSSFPLKSQTQKAKADIEKDGFHYVTFIMSDGDNAQWLLGSNYNNKNWFGSPYRGRFN
;
A
#
# COMPACT_ATOMS: atom_id res chain seq x y z
N MET A 1 20.37 -20.19 8.80
CA MET A 1 20.19 -19.79 10.22
C MET A 1 19.53 -18.40 10.38
N GLY A 2 19.67 -17.48 9.44
CA GLY A 2 19.24 -16.09 9.64
C GLY A 2 17.71 -15.88 9.75
N LEU A 3 16.93 -16.30 8.76
CA LEU A 3 15.51 -15.97 8.71
C LEU A 3 14.72 -16.57 9.87
N GLN A 4 14.85 -17.86 10.12
CA GLN A 4 14.11 -18.53 11.20
C GLN A 4 14.44 -17.91 12.57
N HIS A 5 15.71 -17.64 12.82
CA HIS A 5 16.12 -16.97 14.06
C HIS A 5 15.53 -15.57 14.17
N SER A 6 15.44 -14.83 13.07
CA SER A 6 14.82 -13.51 13.06
C SER A 6 13.31 -13.59 13.34
N LEU A 7 12.60 -14.53 12.72
CA LEU A 7 11.18 -14.74 12.98
C LEU A 7 10.89 -15.17 14.43
N ASP A 8 11.77 -15.97 15.02
CA ASP A 8 11.64 -16.45 16.41
C ASP A 8 12.07 -15.41 17.46
N SER A 9 12.69 -14.29 17.06
CA SER A 9 13.31 -13.32 17.98
C SER A 9 12.37 -12.25 18.54
N GLY A 10 11.06 -12.41 18.41
CA GLY A 10 10.06 -11.46 18.93
C GLY A 10 9.91 -10.20 18.06
N LEU A 11 10.13 -10.34 16.78
CA LEU A 11 9.78 -9.30 15.79
C LEU A 11 8.27 -9.11 15.70
N ASN A 12 7.88 -7.96 15.22
CA ASN A 12 6.50 -7.65 14.88
C ASN A 12 6.07 -8.47 13.65
N HIS A 13 5.02 -9.25 13.77
CA HIS A 13 4.46 -10.04 12.68
C HIS A 13 3.37 -9.31 11.88
N SER A 14 2.89 -8.18 12.39
CA SER A 14 1.87 -7.36 11.69
C SER A 14 2.47 -6.45 10.62
N THR A 15 3.80 -6.26 10.63
CA THR A 15 4.46 -5.37 9.67
C THR A 15 5.82 -5.94 9.28
N VAL A 16 6.07 -6.04 7.99
CA VAL A 16 7.39 -6.32 7.43
C VAL A 16 7.76 -5.26 6.41
N ILE A 17 9.03 -5.15 6.08
CA ILE A 17 9.54 -4.18 5.13
C ILE A 17 10.32 -4.90 4.04
N GLU A 18 9.89 -4.70 2.80
CA GLU A 18 10.51 -5.24 1.59
C GLU A 18 11.07 -4.12 0.73
N LEU A 19 12.34 -4.14 0.46
CA LEU A 19 13.02 -3.13 -0.35
C LEU A 19 13.95 -3.79 -1.36
N SER A 20 14.13 -3.15 -2.50
CA SER A 20 15.23 -3.50 -3.41
C SER A 20 16.57 -3.04 -2.83
N PRO A 21 17.70 -3.71 -3.13
CA PRO A 21 19.01 -3.42 -2.54
C PRO A 21 19.53 -2.01 -2.78
N ASP A 22 19.10 -1.35 -3.84
CA ASP A 22 19.42 0.04 -4.14
C ASP A 22 18.72 1.04 -3.21
N LYS A 23 17.68 0.61 -2.49
CA LYS A 23 16.87 1.41 -1.55
C LYS A 23 17.10 1.01 -0.10
N TYR A 24 18.34 0.81 0.29
CA TYR A 24 18.67 0.31 1.61
C TYR A 24 18.51 1.33 2.77
N VAL A 25 18.25 2.58 2.48
CA VAL A 25 18.09 3.65 3.50
C VAL A 25 16.63 3.87 3.92
N PRO A 26 15.64 3.93 2.99
CA PRO A 26 14.26 4.16 3.37
C PRO A 26 13.74 3.14 4.38
N LEU A 27 12.83 3.54 5.24
CA LEU A 27 12.11 2.72 6.21
C LEU A 27 12.94 2.04 7.31
N ARG A 28 14.27 2.17 7.33
CA ARG A 28 15.10 1.54 8.37
C ARG A 28 14.81 2.06 9.77
N ASP A 29 14.58 3.35 9.90
CA ASP A 29 14.21 3.99 11.15
C ASP A 29 12.88 3.44 11.66
N TYR A 30 11.91 3.27 10.77
CA TYR A 30 10.61 2.70 11.10
C TYR A 30 10.71 1.20 11.45
N ALA A 31 11.53 0.44 10.73
CA ALA A 31 11.78 -0.97 11.06
C ALA A 31 12.29 -1.13 12.49
N MET A 32 13.19 -0.23 12.91
CA MET A 32 13.76 -0.27 14.27
C MET A 32 12.72 0.01 15.35
N ILE A 33 11.90 1.04 15.20
CA ILE A 33 10.90 1.40 16.22
C ILE A 33 9.72 0.43 16.27
N SER A 34 9.33 -0.11 15.10
CA SER A 34 8.23 -1.08 14.99
C SER A 34 8.68 -2.51 15.26
N LYS A 35 9.97 -2.77 15.38
CA LYS A 35 10.58 -4.10 15.47
C LYS A 35 10.20 -5.00 14.28
N SER A 36 10.05 -4.40 13.10
CA SER A 36 9.70 -5.11 11.89
C SER A 36 10.90 -5.78 11.26
N LEU A 37 10.69 -6.95 10.66
CA LEU A 37 11.68 -7.55 9.78
C LEU A 37 11.88 -6.63 8.58
N ILE A 38 13.12 -6.38 8.21
CA ILE A 38 13.46 -5.75 6.94
C ILE A 38 14.30 -6.73 6.12
N PHE A 39 13.94 -6.91 4.87
CA PHE A 39 14.67 -7.73 3.92
C PHE A 39 14.82 -7.04 2.57
N TYR A 40 15.86 -7.42 1.86
CA TYR A 40 16.22 -6.82 0.58
C TYR A 40 16.21 -7.91 -0.47
N GLU A 41 15.54 -7.63 -1.56
CA GLU A 41 15.37 -8.58 -2.65
C GLU A 41 15.52 -7.85 -3.98
N ASP A 42 16.48 -8.27 -4.80
CA ASP A 42 16.75 -7.69 -6.10
C ASP A 42 16.34 -8.57 -7.28
N ASP A 43 15.93 -9.79 -7.01
CA ASP A 43 15.56 -10.74 -8.05
C ASP A 43 14.18 -11.37 -7.77
N VAL A 44 13.45 -11.58 -8.84
CA VAL A 44 12.16 -12.31 -8.87
C VAL A 44 12.33 -13.78 -8.41
N THR A 45 13.57 -14.27 -8.35
CA THR A 45 13.89 -15.67 -8.06
C THR A 45 13.78 -16.05 -6.60
N ASP A 46 13.76 -15.10 -5.66
CA ASP A 46 13.70 -15.41 -4.23
C ASP A 46 12.26 -15.55 -3.69
N TYR A 47 11.39 -16.10 -4.53
CA TYR A 47 9.99 -16.33 -4.21
C TYR A 47 9.80 -17.13 -2.90
N ASP A 48 10.62 -18.14 -2.67
CA ASP A 48 10.54 -18.98 -1.46
C ASP A 48 10.82 -18.22 -0.17
N LEU A 49 11.75 -17.25 -0.21
CA LEU A 49 12.03 -16.39 0.92
C LEU A 49 10.85 -15.48 1.23
N ARG A 50 10.33 -14.84 0.23
CA ARG A 50 9.16 -13.96 0.31
C ARG A 50 7.94 -14.72 0.80
N GLU A 51 7.70 -15.90 0.27
CA GLU A 51 6.59 -16.76 0.67
C GLU A 51 6.67 -17.14 2.16
N LYS A 52 7.85 -17.50 2.64
CA LYS A 52 8.06 -17.81 4.06
C LYS A 52 7.80 -16.61 4.96
N ILE A 53 8.22 -15.42 4.54
CA ILE A 53 8.00 -14.20 5.30
C ILE A 53 6.51 -13.86 5.34
N PHE A 54 5.85 -13.80 4.18
CA PHE A 54 4.43 -13.42 4.11
C PHE A 54 3.52 -14.43 4.83
N SER A 55 3.83 -15.72 4.71
CA SER A 55 3.08 -16.78 5.41
C SER A 55 3.27 -16.76 6.95
N SER A 56 4.28 -16.06 7.45
CA SER A 56 4.52 -15.90 8.89
C SER A 56 3.87 -14.65 9.50
N MET A 57 3.28 -13.82 8.66
CA MET A 57 2.64 -12.58 9.11
C MET A 57 1.24 -12.83 9.68
N ASP A 58 0.82 -11.90 10.52
CA ASP A 58 -0.55 -11.87 11.02
C ASP A 58 -1.55 -11.55 9.89
N ASP A 59 -2.78 -12.01 10.02
CA ASP A 59 -3.86 -11.66 9.12
C ASP A 59 -4.05 -10.13 9.05
N ASN A 60 -4.23 -9.61 7.86
CA ASN A 60 -4.30 -8.17 7.57
C ASN A 60 -3.00 -7.39 7.90
N GLY A 61 -1.88 -8.08 8.04
CA GLY A 61 -0.58 -7.45 8.17
C GLY A 61 -0.22 -6.56 6.98
N HIS A 62 0.81 -5.74 7.14
CA HIS A 62 1.23 -4.77 6.14
C HIS A 62 2.66 -5.01 5.69
N ILE A 63 2.87 -5.07 4.40
CA ILE A 63 4.18 -5.09 3.77
C ILE A 63 4.47 -3.67 3.31
N LEU A 64 5.44 -3.01 3.94
CA LEU A 64 5.87 -1.66 3.56
C LEU A 64 7.04 -1.74 2.58
N GLY A 65 7.05 -0.85 1.62
CA GLY A 65 8.08 -0.80 0.60
C GLY A 65 7.54 -1.14 -0.78
N TRP A 66 8.38 -1.74 -1.60
CA TRP A 66 8.00 -2.21 -2.91
C TRP A 66 9.01 -3.25 -3.36
N GLY A 67 8.55 -4.42 -3.69
CA GLY A 67 9.40 -5.50 -4.19
C GLY A 67 9.79 -5.33 -5.66
N PRO A 68 10.61 -6.21 -6.19
CA PRO A 68 11.14 -6.13 -7.55
C PRO A 68 10.08 -6.37 -8.63
N ASP A 69 9.01 -7.09 -8.32
CA ASP A 69 7.90 -7.40 -9.22
C ASP A 69 6.55 -7.11 -8.57
N GLU A 70 5.89 -6.08 -9.05
CA GLU A 70 4.58 -5.65 -8.55
C GLU A 70 3.53 -6.76 -8.59
N HIS A 71 3.37 -7.39 -9.76
CA HIS A 71 2.30 -8.38 -9.95
C HIS A 71 2.52 -9.62 -9.07
N GLY A 72 3.74 -10.16 -9.05
CA GLY A 72 4.09 -11.32 -8.23
C GLY A 72 3.96 -11.01 -6.75
N ASN A 73 4.40 -9.83 -6.34
CA ASN A 73 4.38 -9.40 -4.94
C ASN A 73 2.95 -9.20 -4.41
N VAL A 74 2.13 -8.48 -5.14
CA VAL A 74 0.73 -8.24 -4.77
C VAL A 74 -0.07 -9.54 -4.80
N SER A 75 0.18 -10.42 -5.77
CA SER A 75 -0.46 -11.74 -5.85
C SER A 75 -0.12 -12.61 -4.65
N LEU A 76 1.15 -12.62 -4.24
CA LEU A 76 1.60 -13.39 -3.09
C LEU A 76 1.07 -12.80 -1.78
N ALA A 77 1.09 -11.48 -1.62
CA ALA A 77 0.50 -10.78 -0.48
C ALA A 77 -0.99 -11.15 -0.32
N SER A 78 -1.74 -11.11 -1.43
CA SER A 78 -3.16 -11.48 -1.45
C SER A 78 -3.39 -12.95 -1.07
N LYS A 79 -2.49 -13.86 -1.46
CA LYS A 79 -2.56 -15.29 -1.09
C LYS A 79 -2.54 -15.48 0.43
N TYR A 80 -1.80 -14.65 1.14
CA TYR A 80 -1.64 -14.75 2.60
C TYR A 80 -2.47 -13.71 3.38
N GLY A 81 -3.37 -13.00 2.73
CA GLY A 81 -4.26 -12.03 3.39
C GLY A 81 -3.54 -10.83 3.97
N VAL A 82 -2.37 -10.48 3.45
CA VAL A 82 -1.59 -9.33 3.86
C VAL A 82 -1.64 -8.21 2.81
N ASN A 83 -1.41 -6.98 3.23
CA ASN A 83 -1.61 -5.79 2.41
C ASN A 83 -0.27 -5.18 1.99
N MET A 84 -0.07 -4.98 0.69
CA MET A 84 1.08 -4.25 0.16
C MET A 84 0.82 -2.74 0.24
N VAL A 85 1.78 -2.01 0.81
CA VAL A 85 1.74 -0.54 0.93
C VAL A 85 2.98 0.04 0.26
N ALA A 86 2.79 0.66 -0.90
CA ALA A 86 3.85 1.31 -1.67
C ALA A 86 4.46 2.45 -0.85
N SER A 87 5.65 2.24 -0.33
CA SER A 87 6.33 3.18 0.60
C SER A 87 7.86 3.13 0.51
N ASP A 88 8.40 2.56 -0.55
CA ASP A 88 9.83 2.36 -0.79
C ASP A 88 10.64 3.68 -0.91
N TRP A 89 9.98 4.80 -1.07
CA TRP A 89 10.57 6.15 -1.04
C TRP A 89 10.28 6.93 0.24
N SER A 90 9.73 6.26 1.27
CA SER A 90 9.39 6.92 2.53
C SER A 90 10.63 7.09 3.41
N TYR A 91 11.01 8.34 3.63
CA TYR A 91 12.07 8.71 4.56
C TYR A 91 11.45 9.27 5.84
N ASN A 92 12.06 9.01 6.98
CA ASN A 92 11.64 9.52 8.30
C ASN A 92 10.20 9.12 8.70
N LEU A 93 9.77 7.92 8.32
CA LEU A 93 8.44 7.44 8.67
C LEU A 93 8.26 7.32 10.19
N SER A 94 9.34 7.07 10.94
CA SER A 94 9.35 7.09 12.40
C SER A 94 8.87 8.42 12.97
N VAL A 95 9.31 9.53 12.39
CA VAL A 95 8.87 10.87 12.81
C VAL A 95 7.45 11.14 12.33
N LEU A 96 7.15 10.83 11.06
CA LEU A 96 5.83 11.06 10.49
C LEU A 96 4.73 10.27 11.22
N SER A 97 5.01 9.03 11.62
CA SER A 97 4.07 8.19 12.37
C SER A 97 3.81 8.68 13.80
N SER A 98 4.64 9.59 14.34
CA SER A 98 4.44 10.17 15.66
C SER A 98 3.40 11.31 15.70
N PHE A 99 3.02 11.84 14.55
CA PHE A 99 1.98 12.87 14.48
C PHE A 99 0.60 12.27 14.66
N PRO A 100 -0.28 12.92 15.44
CA PRO A 100 -1.64 12.43 15.63
C PRO A 100 -2.40 12.46 14.31
N LEU A 101 -2.98 11.34 13.94
CA LEU A 101 -3.88 11.25 12.80
C LEU A 101 -5.18 12.00 13.12
N LYS A 102 -5.51 12.99 12.31
CA LYS A 102 -6.85 13.57 12.30
C LYS A 102 -7.72 12.68 11.42
N SER A 103 -8.56 11.86 12.03
CA SER A 103 -9.53 11.09 11.25
C SER A 103 -10.51 12.06 10.57
N GLN A 104 -10.59 11.96 9.26
CA GLN A 104 -11.66 12.61 8.51
C GLN A 104 -12.83 11.62 8.47
N THR A 105 -13.81 11.85 9.32
CA THR A 105 -15.07 11.12 9.24
C THR A 105 -15.92 11.76 8.15
N GLN A 106 -16.08 11.05 7.05
CA GLN A 106 -17.10 11.39 6.08
C GLN A 106 -18.46 11.02 6.69
N LYS A 107 -19.34 11.98 6.86
CA LYS A 107 -20.73 11.68 7.25
C LYS A 107 -21.36 10.90 6.10
N ALA A 108 -21.69 9.64 6.35
CA ALA A 108 -22.52 8.91 5.43
C ALA A 108 -23.85 9.68 5.26
N LYS A 109 -24.18 10.04 4.03
CA LYS A 109 -25.56 10.46 3.73
C LYS A 109 -26.44 9.25 3.96
N ALA A 110 -27.59 9.46 4.58
CA ALA A 110 -28.59 8.41 4.70
C ALA A 110 -28.87 7.84 3.30
N ASP A 111 -28.74 6.54 3.17
CA ASP A 111 -29.01 5.85 1.92
C ASP A 111 -30.50 6.03 1.60
N ILE A 112 -30.76 6.76 0.55
CA ILE A 112 -32.10 6.84 -0.02
C ILE A 112 -32.12 5.85 -1.18
N GLU A 113 -32.35 4.59 -0.85
CA GLU A 113 -32.70 3.61 -1.87
C GLU A 113 -34.06 3.97 -2.44
N LYS A 114 -34.11 4.22 -3.73
CA LYS A 114 -35.34 4.41 -4.46
C LYS A 114 -35.58 3.16 -5.30
N ASP A 115 -36.70 2.52 -5.10
CA ASP A 115 -37.13 1.40 -5.93
C ASP A 115 -37.24 1.80 -7.40
N GLY A 116 -36.80 0.92 -8.30
CA GLY A 116 -36.90 1.13 -9.74
C GLY A 116 -35.79 1.92 -10.41
N PHE A 117 -34.67 2.20 -9.68
CA PHE A 117 -33.49 2.83 -10.24
C PHE A 117 -32.31 1.86 -10.31
N HIS A 118 -31.50 2.03 -11.36
CA HIS A 118 -30.19 1.38 -11.44
C HIS A 118 -29.13 2.35 -10.93
N TYR A 119 -28.33 1.91 -9.94
CA TYR A 119 -27.22 2.68 -9.38
C TYR A 119 -25.93 2.27 -10.08
N VAL A 120 -25.26 3.20 -10.72
CA VAL A 120 -23.98 2.96 -11.40
C VAL A 120 -22.91 3.83 -10.77
N THR A 121 -21.86 3.21 -10.25
CA THR A 121 -20.70 3.89 -9.69
C THR A 121 -19.47 3.68 -10.56
N PHE A 122 -18.84 4.76 -10.97
CA PHE A 122 -17.56 4.73 -11.65
C PHE A 122 -16.44 4.91 -10.63
N ILE A 123 -15.63 3.89 -10.47
CA ILE A 123 -14.50 3.91 -9.53
C ILE A 123 -13.21 4.04 -10.34
N MET A 124 -12.46 5.10 -10.07
CA MET A 124 -11.12 5.25 -10.61
C MET A 124 -10.13 4.60 -9.63
N SER A 125 -9.40 3.61 -10.10
CA SER A 125 -8.59 2.73 -9.24
C SER A 125 -7.12 3.07 -9.21
N ASP A 126 -6.63 4.02 -10.01
CA ASP A 126 -5.21 4.26 -10.16
C ASP A 126 -4.70 5.36 -9.21
N GLY A 127 -3.66 5.04 -8.44
CA GLY A 127 -3.07 5.93 -7.44
C GLY A 127 -2.23 7.08 -7.98
N ASP A 128 -1.81 7.04 -9.25
CA ASP A 128 -1.03 8.10 -9.90
C ASP A 128 -1.86 9.35 -10.24
N ASN A 129 -3.09 9.35 -9.84
CA ASN A 129 -4.08 10.37 -10.17
C ASN A 129 -3.69 11.79 -9.76
N ALA A 130 -2.95 11.97 -8.69
CA ALA A 130 -2.49 13.31 -8.26
C ALA A 130 -1.60 13.95 -9.32
N GLN A 131 -0.69 13.21 -9.93
CA GLN A 131 0.18 13.69 -11.00
C GLN A 131 -0.63 14.07 -12.24
N TRP A 132 -1.60 13.24 -12.60
CA TRP A 132 -2.47 13.46 -13.73
C TRP A 132 -3.45 14.61 -13.50
N LEU A 133 -3.97 14.74 -12.28
CA LEU A 133 -4.90 15.78 -11.89
C LEU A 133 -4.25 17.17 -11.81
N LEU A 134 -3.02 17.23 -11.32
CA LEU A 134 -2.28 18.49 -11.17
C LEU A 134 -1.46 18.88 -12.40
N GLY A 135 -1.34 17.97 -13.37
CA GLY A 135 -0.59 18.17 -14.60
C GLY A 135 -1.42 18.67 -15.77
N SER A 136 -0.91 18.44 -16.98
CA SER A 136 -1.49 18.87 -18.24
C SER A 136 -2.90 18.31 -18.54
N ASN A 137 -3.31 17.28 -17.82
CA ASN A 137 -4.62 16.66 -18.03
C ASN A 137 -5.77 17.33 -17.26
N TYR A 138 -5.48 18.23 -16.33
CA TYR A 138 -6.51 18.85 -15.49
C TYR A 138 -7.66 19.47 -16.31
N ASN A 139 -7.33 20.20 -17.38
CA ASN A 139 -8.31 20.85 -18.26
C ASN A 139 -8.62 20.03 -19.53
N ASN A 140 -8.16 18.79 -19.63
CA ASN A 140 -8.42 17.96 -20.79
C ASN A 140 -9.93 17.67 -20.93
N LYS A 141 -10.44 17.77 -22.15
CA LYS A 141 -11.86 17.52 -22.48
C LYS A 141 -12.38 16.12 -22.09
N ASN A 142 -11.47 15.16 -21.94
CA ASN A 142 -11.79 13.80 -21.51
C ASN A 142 -11.66 13.63 -19.98
N TRP A 143 -11.38 14.69 -19.25
CA TRP A 143 -11.14 14.70 -17.81
C TRP A 143 -11.94 15.83 -17.15
N PHE A 144 -11.33 16.68 -16.35
CA PHE A 144 -12.02 17.79 -15.67
C PHE A 144 -12.60 18.85 -16.63
N GLY A 145 -12.05 19.00 -17.82
CA GLY A 145 -12.61 19.82 -18.89
C GLY A 145 -13.79 19.18 -19.66
N SER A 146 -14.25 18.01 -19.22
CA SER A 146 -15.35 17.33 -19.88
C SER A 146 -16.64 18.14 -19.82
N PRO A 147 -17.38 18.25 -20.96
CA PRO A 147 -18.69 18.90 -20.99
C PRO A 147 -19.77 18.14 -20.17
N TYR A 148 -19.44 16.92 -19.74
CA TYR A 148 -20.30 16.09 -18.91
C TYR A 148 -20.00 16.19 -17.42
N ARG A 149 -19.00 17.00 -17.05
CA ARG A 149 -18.64 17.22 -15.65
C ARG A 149 -19.85 17.72 -14.84
N GLY A 150 -20.09 17.09 -13.71
CA GLY A 150 -21.18 17.43 -12.81
C GLY A 150 -22.57 16.95 -13.26
N ARG A 151 -22.65 16.15 -14.34
CA ARG A 151 -23.91 15.51 -14.76
C ARG A 151 -24.19 14.20 -14.03
N PHE A 152 -23.20 13.68 -13.32
CA PHE A 152 -23.31 12.49 -12.48
C PHE A 152 -23.14 12.94 -11.02
N ASN A 153 -23.99 12.46 -10.17
CA ASN A 153 -23.92 12.71 -8.72
C ASN A 153 -23.23 11.55 -8.01
#